data_b1aace7a77d913793596467eea629c79
#
_entry.id   b1aace7a77d913793596467eea629c79
#
_cell.length_a   1.000
_cell.length_b   1.000
_cell.length_c   1.000
_cell.angle_alpha   90.00
_cell.angle_beta   90.00
_cell.angle_gamma   90.00
#
_symmetry.space_group_name_H-M   'P 1'
#
loop_
_entity.id
_entity.type
_entity.pdbx_description
1 polymer ?
#
loop_
_entity_poly.entity_id
_entity_poly.type
_entity_poly.pdbx_seq_one_letter_code
_entity_poly.pdbx_strand_id
1 'polypeptide(L)'
;MKGIILKIILLFCVLSLTAGCAGLDGNRGDTTYQFPVIEAEWIRNGEPLEYEGEFWYPQDNVDVLLDSEVMLLGKYRDVEFFAQTVDVRPYNRLYTKFGSNRFRSFEN
;
A
#
# COMPACT_ATOMS: atom_id res chain seq x y z
N MET A 1 6.71 -55.29 6.81
CA MET A 1 7.50 -54.64 7.47
C MET A 1 8.37 -53.84 6.72
N LYS A 2 9.10 -54.28 5.87
CA LYS A 2 9.90 -53.51 5.13
C LYS A 2 9.19 -52.51 4.38
N GLY A 3 8.09 -52.75 3.82
CA GLY A 3 7.39 -51.78 3.03
C GLY A 3 7.05 -50.53 3.81
N ILE A 4 6.86 -50.71 5.02
CA ILE A 4 6.51 -49.56 5.83
C ILE A 4 7.63 -48.62 5.91
N ILE A 5 8.77 -49.10 6.04
CA ILE A 5 9.90 -48.23 6.13
C ILE A 5 10.06 -47.41 4.90
N LEU A 6 9.87 -48.01 3.80
CA LEU A 6 9.99 -47.31 2.60
C LEU A 6 9.05 -46.19 2.52
N LYS A 7 7.86 -46.39 2.91
CA LYS A 7 6.93 -45.41 2.88
C LYS A 7 7.33 -44.26 3.70
N ILE A 8 7.81 -44.48 4.77
CA ILE A 8 8.22 -43.43 5.64
C ILE A 8 9.24 -42.57 4.98
N ILE A 9 10.13 -43.19 4.32
CA ILE A 9 11.15 -42.46 3.67
C ILE A 9 10.59 -41.58 2.61
N LEU A 10 9.72 -42.07 1.87
CA LEU A 10 9.15 -41.30 0.85
C LEU A 10 8.49 -40.09 1.40
N LEU A 11 7.77 -40.30 2.42
CA LEU A 11 7.07 -39.21 2.99
C LEU A 11 8.05 -38.17 3.39
N PHE A 12 9.13 -38.58 3.92
CA PHE A 12 10.08 -37.64 4.32
C PHE A 12 10.59 -36.79 3.19
N CYS A 13 10.79 -37.36 2.10
CA CYS A 13 11.28 -36.63 0.98
C CYS A 13 10.29 -35.57 0.57
N VAL A 14 9.11 -35.90 0.59
CA VAL A 14 8.13 -34.96 0.19
C VAL A 14 8.18 -33.74 1.05
N LEU A 15 8.32 -33.93 2.28
CA LEU A 15 8.39 -32.83 3.16
C LEU A 15 9.54 -31.93 2.82
N SER A 16 10.60 -32.47 2.52
CA SER A 16 11.74 -31.66 2.27
C SER A 16 11.49 -30.79 1.07
N LEU A 17 10.80 -31.26 0.14
CA LEU A 17 10.53 -30.50 -0.99
C LEU A 17 9.73 -29.31 -0.67
N THR A 18 8.74 -29.47 0.04
CA THR A 18 7.89 -28.37 0.32
C THR A 18 8.68 -27.33 0.98
N ALA A 19 9.50 -27.72 1.81
CA ALA A 19 10.23 -26.72 2.52
C ALA A 19 10.92 -25.85 1.55
N GLY A 20 11.43 -26.42 0.63
CA GLY A 20 12.17 -25.66 -0.28
C GLY A 20 11.44 -24.58 -0.87
N CYS A 21 10.38 -24.79 -1.17
CA CYS A 21 9.81 -23.83 -1.80
C CYS A 21 9.48 -22.76 -1.22
N ALA A 22 9.36 -22.89 -0.46
CA ALA A 22 8.91 -21.84 0.03
C ALA A 22 9.63 -20.82 -0.16
N GLY A 23 10.17 -20.86 -0.37
CA GLY A 23 10.61 -19.99 -0.40
C GLY A 23 10.78 -19.25 -1.01
N LEU A 24 10.77 -19.17 -1.23
CA LEU A 24 10.90 -18.59 -1.66
C LEU A 24 10.72 -17.70 -1.82
N ASP A 25 10.82 -17.70 -1.88
CA ASP A 25 10.62 -17.02 -1.94
C ASP A 25 10.45 -16.23 -1.91
N GLY A 26 10.58 -16.11 -2.06
CA GLY A 26 10.26 -15.47 -2.01
C GLY A 26 10.48 -14.66 -2.13
N ASN A 27 10.70 -14.48 -2.39
CA ASN A 27 10.78 -13.72 -2.39
C ASN A 27 11.00 -12.93 -2.35
N ARG A 28 11.09 -12.85 -2.39
CA ARG A 28 11.18 -12.14 -2.36
C ARG A 28 11.10 -11.21 -2.23
N GLY A 29 11.15 -11.09 -2.42
CA GLY A 29 10.89 -10.27 -2.30
C GLY A 29 11.26 -9.35 -2.26
N ASP A 30 11.53 -9.26 -2.39
CA ASP A 30 11.77 -8.48 -2.35
C ASP A 30 11.80 -7.49 -2.39
N THR A 31 11.86 -7.46 -2.66
CA THR A 31 11.84 -6.69 -2.85
C THR A 31 11.56 -5.72 -2.79
N THR A 32 11.29 -5.66 -2.83
CA THR A 32 10.98 -4.86 -2.90
C THR A 32 10.92 -3.96 -2.43
N TYR A 33 11.03 -3.82 -2.19
CA TYR A 33 10.96 -3.07 -1.88
C TYR A 33 10.70 -2.05 -1.50
N GLN A 34 10.49 -1.68 -1.44
CA GLN A 34 10.69 -0.72 -1.17
C GLN A 34 9.78 0.24 -1.06
N PHE A 35 8.95 0.30 -1.64
CA PHE A 35 8.04 1.09 -1.55
C PHE A 35 6.97 0.69 -1.38
N PRO A 36 6.51 0.13 -0.85
CA PRO A 36 5.47 -0.25 -0.76
C PRO A 36 4.66 0.45 -0.15
N VAL A 37 4.10 1.08 -0.52
CA VAL A 37 3.35 1.78 0.07
C VAL A 37 2.03 1.32 0.06
N ILE A 38 1.46 1.00 1.06
CA ILE A 38 0.13 0.53 1.17
C ILE A 38 -0.69 1.64 1.69
N GLU A 39 -1.78 1.93 1.05
CA GLU A 39 -2.67 2.97 1.53
C GLU A 39 -3.24 2.60 2.88
N ALA A 40 -3.48 3.58 3.70
CA ALA A 40 -4.06 3.36 5.02
C ALA A 40 -5.43 2.71 4.87
N GLU A 41 -5.77 1.90 5.84
CA GLU A 41 -7.02 1.17 5.77
C GLU A 41 -8.23 2.08 5.70
N TRP A 42 -8.23 3.17 6.45
CA TRP A 42 -9.38 4.05 6.43
C TRP A 42 -9.61 4.66 5.05
N ILE A 43 -8.53 4.87 4.29
CA ILE A 43 -8.67 5.40 2.95
C ILE A 43 -9.26 4.33 2.03
N ARG A 44 -8.78 3.11 2.17
CA ARG A 44 -9.31 2.03 1.35
C ARG A 44 -10.76 1.74 1.67
N ASN A 45 -11.19 2.06 2.87
CA ASN A 45 -12.57 1.86 3.25
C ASN A 45 -13.46 3.04 2.85
N GLY A 46 -12.90 4.07 2.26
CA GLY A 46 -13.70 5.19 1.82
C GLY A 46 -14.01 6.20 2.91
N GLU A 47 -13.30 6.15 4.01
CA GLU A 47 -13.58 7.08 5.10
C GLU A 47 -12.98 8.43 4.79
N PRO A 48 -13.58 9.50 5.26
CA PRO A 48 -13.11 10.83 4.89
C PRO A 48 -11.92 11.32 5.69
N LEU A 49 -11.26 12.28 5.10
CA LEU A 49 -10.20 13.01 5.74
C LEU A 49 -10.83 14.33 6.18
N GLU A 50 -10.58 14.73 7.40
CA GLU A 50 -11.14 15.98 7.89
C GLU A 50 -10.11 17.08 7.85
N TYR A 51 -10.43 18.20 7.24
CA TYR A 51 -9.50 19.30 7.14
C TYR A 51 -10.30 20.61 7.20
N GLU A 52 -9.93 21.43 8.17
CA GLU A 52 -10.58 22.73 8.35
C GLU A 52 -12.09 22.63 8.42
N GLY A 53 -12.56 21.65 9.15
CA GLY A 53 -13.99 21.53 9.38
C GLY A 53 -14.77 20.87 8.28
N GLU A 54 -14.12 20.43 7.24
CA GLU A 54 -14.80 19.78 6.13
C GLU A 54 -14.33 18.37 5.95
N PHE A 55 -15.18 17.52 5.41
CA PHE A 55 -14.84 16.15 5.16
C PHE A 55 -14.55 15.96 3.68
N TRP A 56 -13.41 15.33 3.40
CA TRP A 56 -12.96 15.12 2.04
C TRP A 56 -12.91 13.63 1.81
N TYR A 57 -13.58 13.15 0.78
CA TYR A 57 -13.71 11.71 0.56
C TYR A 57 -12.78 11.21 -0.52
N PRO A 58 -12.18 10.04 -0.33
CA PRO A 58 -11.23 9.53 -1.31
C PRO A 58 -11.96 9.15 -2.59
N GLN A 59 -11.33 9.45 -3.70
CA GLN A 59 -11.87 9.15 -5.01
C GLN A 59 -11.20 7.89 -5.54
N ASP A 60 -11.81 7.28 -6.52
CA ASP A 60 -11.26 6.04 -7.06
C ASP A 60 -10.06 6.29 -7.96
N ASN A 61 -9.89 7.51 -8.43
CA ASN A 61 -8.81 7.79 -9.36
C ASN A 61 -7.46 7.85 -8.68
N VAL A 62 -6.46 7.46 -9.42
CA VAL A 62 -5.08 7.59 -8.97
C VAL A 62 -4.45 8.63 -9.86
N ASP A 63 -3.94 9.69 -9.26
CA ASP A 63 -3.29 10.74 -10.02
C ASP A 63 -1.78 10.56 -9.95
N VAL A 64 -1.12 10.81 -11.05
CA VAL A 64 0.32 10.71 -11.10
C VAL A 64 0.86 12.13 -11.02
N LEU A 65 1.51 12.46 -9.92
CA LEU A 65 2.02 13.79 -9.70
C LEU A 65 3.46 13.70 -9.22
N LEU A 66 4.22 14.74 -9.48
CA LEU A 66 5.58 14.80 -8.98
C LEU A 66 5.54 15.42 -7.59
N ASP A 67 6.50 15.09 -6.77
CA ASP A 67 6.55 15.66 -5.43
C ASP A 67 6.64 17.18 -5.48
N SER A 68 7.22 17.72 -6.54
CA SER A 68 7.34 19.16 -6.66
C SER A 68 6.03 19.82 -7.05
N GLU A 69 5.03 19.04 -7.42
CA GLU A 69 3.75 19.59 -7.82
C GLU A 69 2.76 19.66 -6.66
N VAL A 70 3.14 19.19 -5.51
CA VAL A 70 2.27 19.20 -4.35
C VAL A 70 2.96 19.82 -3.15
N MET A 71 2.18 20.29 -2.21
CA MET A 71 2.72 20.84 -0.98
C MET A 71 2.04 20.18 0.19
N LEU A 72 2.80 19.91 1.22
CA LEU A 72 2.28 19.24 2.40
C LEU A 72 1.41 20.20 3.19
N LEU A 73 0.22 19.77 3.51
CA LEU A 73 -0.69 20.58 4.31
C LEU A 73 -0.71 20.13 5.76
N GLY A 74 -0.61 18.86 6.00
CA GLY A 74 -0.66 18.37 7.38
C GLY A 74 -0.73 16.86 7.42
N LYS A 75 -1.17 16.34 8.54
CA LYS A 75 -1.24 14.91 8.75
C LYS A 75 -2.57 14.60 9.41
N TYR A 76 -3.22 13.55 8.96
CA TYR A 76 -4.50 13.12 9.52
C TYR A 76 -4.45 11.61 9.71
N ARG A 77 -4.69 11.15 10.93
CA ARG A 77 -4.64 9.72 11.26
C ARG A 77 -3.34 9.11 10.77
N ASP A 78 -2.24 9.82 11.02
CA ASP A 78 -0.89 9.39 10.66
C ASP A 78 -0.61 9.37 9.17
N VAL A 79 -1.44 9.97 8.36
CA VAL A 79 -1.24 10.03 6.92
C VAL A 79 -1.06 11.49 6.52
N GLU A 80 0.03 11.79 5.82
CA GLU A 80 0.25 13.14 5.35
C GLU A 80 -0.66 13.44 4.18
N PHE A 81 -1.15 14.66 4.09
CA PHE A 81 -1.98 15.03 2.97
C PHE A 81 -1.49 16.34 2.37
N PHE A 82 -1.79 16.51 1.11
CA PHE A 82 -1.22 17.54 0.28
C PHE A 82 -2.25 18.25 -0.57
N ALA A 83 -1.87 19.39 -1.11
CA ALA A 83 -2.65 20.04 -2.15
C ALA A 83 -1.69 20.32 -3.29
N GLN A 84 -2.19 20.52 -4.49
CA GLN A 84 -1.32 20.88 -5.60
C GLN A 84 -0.85 22.31 -5.39
N THR A 85 0.37 22.59 -5.75
CA THR A 85 0.93 23.91 -5.54
C THR A 85 0.20 24.97 -6.33
N VAL A 86 -0.46 24.58 -7.41
CA VAL A 86 -1.23 25.54 -8.21
C VAL A 86 -2.63 25.74 -7.71
N ASP A 87 -3.07 24.92 -6.78
CA ASP A 87 -4.40 25.07 -6.21
C ASP A 87 -4.33 26.15 -5.13
N VAL A 88 -5.37 26.93 -4.98
CA VAL A 88 -5.38 27.97 -3.97
C VAL A 88 -6.60 27.79 -3.09
N ARG A 89 -6.56 28.36 -1.92
CA ARG A 89 -7.68 28.23 -1.00
C ARG A 89 -8.88 28.96 -1.54
N PRO A 90 -10.06 28.36 -1.37
CA PRO A 90 -10.28 27.05 -0.81
C PRO A 90 -9.87 25.99 -1.82
N TYR A 91 -9.20 24.96 -1.36
CA TYR A 91 -8.66 23.96 -2.25
C TYR A 91 -9.76 23.16 -2.93
N ASN A 92 -9.50 22.75 -4.17
CA ASN A 92 -10.46 21.94 -4.91
C ASN A 92 -10.27 20.47 -4.60
N ARG A 93 -9.06 20.06 -4.30
CA ARG A 93 -8.75 18.66 -4.00
C ARG A 93 -7.65 18.56 -3.01
N LEU A 94 -7.69 17.50 -2.23
CA LEU A 94 -6.59 17.14 -1.37
C LEU A 94 -6.05 15.81 -1.84
N TYR A 95 -4.85 15.45 -1.42
CA TYR A 95 -4.21 14.23 -1.89
C TYR A 95 -3.48 13.52 -0.78
N THR A 96 -3.43 12.19 -0.86
CA THR A 96 -2.54 11.42 -0.03
C THR A 96 -1.66 10.62 -0.96
N LYS A 97 -0.40 10.42 -0.58
CA LYS A 97 0.54 9.73 -1.42
C LYS A 97 0.60 8.27 -1.00
N PHE A 98 0.54 7.36 -1.95
CA PHE A 98 0.60 5.95 -1.63
C PHE A 98 1.55 5.19 -2.56
N GLY A 99 2.50 5.87 -3.11
CA GLY A 99 3.48 5.22 -3.95
C GLY A 99 4.31 6.29 -4.61
N SER A 100 5.29 5.88 -5.37
CA SER A 100 6.13 6.84 -6.05
C SER A 100 5.30 7.59 -7.07
N ASN A 101 5.13 8.86 -6.88
CA ASN A 101 4.34 9.73 -7.75
C ASN A 101 2.89 9.30 -7.87
N ARG A 102 2.38 8.51 -6.93
CA ARG A 102 1.00 8.09 -6.99
C ARG A 102 0.21 8.71 -5.86
N PHE A 103 -0.84 9.37 -6.19
CA PHE A 103 -1.64 10.09 -5.21
C PHE A 103 -3.11 9.74 -5.36
N ARG A 104 -3.78 9.67 -4.22
CA ARG A 104 -5.22 9.47 -4.20
C ARG A 104 -5.86 10.84 -3.98
N SER A 105 -6.79 11.24 -4.83
CA SER A 105 -7.43 12.52 -4.66
C SER A 105 -8.62 12.40 -3.73
N PHE A 106 -8.90 13.48 -3.03
CA PHE A 106 -10.03 13.57 -2.11
C PHE A 106 -10.84 14.80 -2.50
N GLU A 107 -12.14 14.67 -2.45
CA GLU A 107 -13.03 15.79 -2.78
C GLU A 107 -14.10 15.93 -1.71
N ASN A 108 -14.58 17.11 -1.50
CA ASN A 108 -15.63 17.33 -0.52
C ASN A 108 -16.95 17.71 -1.17
#